data_8c869c1bad2765464694514c64637e14
#
_entry.id   8c869c1bad2765464694514c64637e14
#
_cell.length_a   1.000
_cell.length_b   1.000
_cell.length_c   1.000
_cell.angle_alpha   90.00
_cell.angle_beta   90.00
_cell.angle_gamma   90.00
#
_symmetry.space_group_name_H-M   'P 1'
#
loop_
_entity.id
_entity.type
_entity.pdbx_description
1 polymer ?
#
loop_
_entity_poly.entity_id
_entity_poly.type
_entity_poly.pdbx_seq_one_letter_code
_entity_poly.pdbx_strand_id
1 'polypeptide(L)'
;DKGVDKNTIVVFTSDNGPWLNFGRHAGSAGPFREGKGTTFEGGVRVPFIVRWPGVVKPDTRTDALAANIDVVPTIVEACAAYKPKNEIDGLSFLPLLKGEKSTAREIFSYYYGDRLEAVRKGKWKLHLPHAYRSYVDMIPAARDGLPATTHQRQIGLSLYDLEADQGEKNDVSAAHPEVVKELQELAAAERKKLDAGKRPV
;
A
#
# COMPACT_ATOMS: atom_id res chain seq x y z
N ASP A 1 -3.83 27.51 22.91
CA ASP A 1 -2.75 27.49 21.93
C ASP A 1 -1.40 27.35 22.67
N LYS A 2 -0.63 26.30 22.34
CA LYS A 2 0.64 25.99 23.01
C LYS A 2 1.86 26.49 22.23
N GLY A 3 1.66 27.15 21.08
CA GLY A 3 2.73 27.69 20.25
C GLY A 3 3.66 26.65 19.60
N VAL A 4 3.26 25.36 19.57
CA VAL A 4 4.09 24.26 19.04
C VAL A 4 3.89 24.02 17.56
N ASP A 5 3.00 24.73 16.92
CA ASP A 5 2.58 24.52 15.52
C ASP A 5 3.75 24.45 14.52
N LYS A 6 4.72 25.35 14.65
CA LYS A 6 5.90 25.43 13.77
C LYS A 6 6.90 24.30 13.98
N ASN A 7 6.80 23.60 15.11
CA ASN A 7 7.70 22.50 15.50
C ASN A 7 6.95 21.17 15.62
N THR A 8 5.93 20.97 14.78
CA THR A 8 5.10 19.76 14.83
C THR A 8 4.93 19.19 13.43
N ILE A 9 5.22 17.91 13.29
CA ILE A 9 4.89 17.12 12.10
C ILE A 9 3.50 16.50 12.35
N VAL A 10 2.57 16.73 11.44
CA VAL A 10 1.25 16.12 11.45
C VAL A 10 1.15 15.17 10.27
N VAL A 11 0.87 13.90 10.54
CA VAL A 11 0.61 12.88 9.51
C VAL A 11 -0.83 12.44 9.64
N PHE A 12 -1.59 12.54 8.55
CA PHE A 12 -2.94 12.01 8.45
C PHE A 12 -2.94 10.87 7.42
N THR A 13 -3.32 9.69 7.85
CA THR A 13 -3.40 8.49 7.01
C THR A 13 -4.40 7.49 7.58
N SER A 14 -4.58 6.36 6.90
CA SER A 14 -5.29 5.19 7.40
C SER A 14 -4.36 3.98 7.41
N ASP A 15 -4.66 2.99 8.22
CA ASP A 15 -3.91 1.73 8.30
C ASP A 15 -4.15 0.84 7.06
N ASN A 16 -5.36 0.90 6.50
CA ASN A 16 -5.79 0.12 5.33
C ASN A 16 -6.99 0.79 4.64
N GLY A 17 -7.38 0.23 3.50
CA GLY A 17 -8.54 0.68 2.76
C GLY A 17 -9.87 0.47 3.51
N PRO A 18 -11.00 0.95 2.95
CA PRO A 18 -12.31 0.94 3.61
C PRO A 18 -12.89 -0.45 3.76
N TRP A 19 -13.65 -0.67 4.83
CA TRP A 19 -14.36 -1.92 5.07
C TRP A 19 -15.75 -1.88 4.44
N LEU A 20 -15.80 -2.02 3.12
CA LEU A 20 -16.94 -1.71 2.26
C LEU A 20 -18.25 -2.44 2.58
N ASN A 21 -18.24 -3.52 3.33
CA ASN A 21 -19.45 -4.26 3.68
C ASN A 21 -20.32 -3.63 4.77
N PHE A 22 -19.94 -2.43 5.29
CA PHE A 22 -20.73 -1.69 6.28
C PHE A 22 -21.52 -0.51 5.70
N GLY A 23 -21.80 -0.51 4.39
CA GLY A 23 -22.59 0.54 3.74
C GLY A 23 -21.90 1.90 3.78
N ARG A 24 -22.65 2.96 4.05
CA ARG A 24 -22.11 4.34 4.10
C ARG A 24 -21.14 4.57 5.25
N HIS A 25 -21.14 3.74 6.29
CA HIS A 25 -20.18 3.82 7.38
C HIS A 25 -18.77 3.35 6.99
N ALA A 26 -18.65 2.66 5.86
CA ALA A 26 -17.36 2.11 5.40
C ALA A 26 -16.43 3.15 4.76
N GLY A 27 -16.97 4.27 4.29
CA GLY A 27 -16.24 5.18 3.40
C GLY A 27 -16.24 4.69 1.95
N SER A 28 -15.21 5.04 1.18
CA SER A 28 -15.11 4.71 -0.24
C SER A 28 -13.67 4.37 -0.61
N ALA A 29 -13.50 3.34 -1.44
CA ALA A 29 -12.22 3.05 -2.09
C ALA A 29 -11.96 3.93 -3.35
N GLY A 30 -12.90 4.81 -3.69
CA GLY A 30 -12.78 5.64 -4.91
C GLY A 30 -12.73 4.77 -6.17
N PRO A 31 -11.76 5.00 -7.07
CA PRO A 31 -11.63 4.23 -8.30
C PRO A 31 -10.98 2.85 -8.11
N PHE A 32 -10.47 2.56 -6.91
CA PHE A 32 -9.65 1.39 -6.64
C PHE A 32 -10.50 0.13 -6.45
N ARG A 33 -9.96 -0.99 -6.88
CA ARG A 33 -10.61 -2.30 -6.76
C ARG A 33 -10.60 -2.79 -5.32
N GLU A 34 -11.73 -3.40 -4.89
CA GLU A 34 -11.94 -4.04 -3.60
C GLU A 34 -11.76 -3.09 -2.40
N GLY A 35 -11.43 -3.61 -1.23
CA GLY A 35 -11.29 -2.88 0.03
C GLY A 35 -10.50 -3.64 1.07
N LYS A 36 -10.69 -3.28 2.35
CA LYS A 36 -9.97 -3.84 3.51
C LYS A 36 -9.89 -5.37 3.47
N GLY A 37 -8.68 -5.89 3.72
CA GLY A 37 -8.42 -7.34 3.72
C GLY A 37 -8.19 -7.92 2.34
N THR A 38 -7.80 -7.08 1.39
CA THR A 38 -7.31 -7.51 0.07
C THR A 38 -6.01 -6.78 -0.26
N THR A 39 -5.25 -7.35 -1.18
CA THR A 39 -4.01 -6.76 -1.70
C THR A 39 -4.22 -5.95 -2.98
N PHE A 40 -5.48 -5.76 -3.42
CA PHE A 40 -5.85 -4.81 -4.45
C PHE A 40 -5.70 -3.36 -3.95
N GLU A 41 -5.57 -2.41 -4.89
CA GLU A 41 -5.34 -1.00 -4.54
C GLU A 41 -6.40 -0.46 -3.57
N GLY A 42 -7.67 -0.86 -3.68
CA GLY A 42 -8.71 -0.46 -2.74
C GLY A 42 -8.54 -0.97 -1.32
N GLY A 43 -7.79 -2.06 -1.14
CA GLY A 43 -7.48 -2.60 0.19
C GLY A 43 -6.28 -1.96 0.88
N VAL A 44 -5.37 -1.37 0.11
CA VAL A 44 -4.05 -0.93 0.61
C VAL A 44 -3.71 0.53 0.31
N ARG A 45 -4.26 1.12 -0.75
CA ARG A 45 -3.98 2.51 -1.11
C ARG A 45 -4.88 3.44 -0.32
N VAL A 46 -4.28 4.26 0.52
CA VAL A 46 -4.96 5.12 1.50
C VAL A 46 -4.58 6.59 1.31
N PRO A 47 -5.40 7.54 1.75
CA PRO A 47 -4.99 8.92 1.86
C PRO A 47 -3.75 9.07 2.73
N PHE A 48 -2.79 9.88 2.29
CA PHE A 48 -1.59 10.18 3.05
C PHE A 48 -1.28 11.68 2.92
N ILE A 49 -1.38 12.41 4.02
CA ILE A 49 -1.21 13.86 4.05
C ILE A 49 -0.20 14.19 5.14
N VAL A 50 0.81 14.99 4.80
CA VAL A 50 1.80 15.47 5.76
C VAL A 50 1.79 16.98 5.81
N ARG A 51 1.70 17.52 7.02
CA ARG A 51 1.91 18.94 7.31
C ARG A 51 3.13 19.09 8.18
N TRP A 52 4.13 19.82 7.69
CA TRP A 52 5.36 20.14 8.42
C TRP A 52 5.84 21.53 8.03
N PRO A 53 5.44 22.58 8.78
CA PRO A 53 5.80 23.96 8.47
C PRO A 53 7.30 24.17 8.39
N GLY A 54 7.73 24.88 7.33
CA GLY A 54 9.15 25.17 7.09
C GLY A 54 9.93 24.05 6.39
N VAL A 55 9.36 22.84 6.25
CA VAL A 55 9.99 21.71 5.55
C VAL A 55 9.16 21.26 4.36
N VAL A 56 7.88 20.94 4.57
CA VAL A 56 6.98 20.56 3.48
C VAL A 56 6.36 21.82 2.88
N LYS A 57 6.58 22.01 1.59
CA LYS A 57 5.98 23.13 0.85
C LYS A 57 4.45 22.90 0.73
N PRO A 58 3.61 23.90 1.05
CA PRO A 58 2.16 23.80 0.87
C PRO A 58 1.77 23.43 -0.56
N ASP A 59 0.63 22.75 -0.71
CA ASP A 59 0.01 22.37 -1.99
C ASP A 59 0.88 21.51 -2.91
N THR A 60 1.87 20.81 -2.35
CA THR A 60 2.66 19.84 -3.10
C THR A 60 2.00 18.47 -3.12
N ARG A 61 2.18 17.74 -4.23
CA ARG A 61 1.72 16.36 -4.41
C ARG A 61 2.84 15.52 -5.02
N THR A 62 2.83 14.24 -4.73
CA THR A 62 3.76 13.27 -5.31
C THR A 62 3.03 11.94 -5.53
N ASP A 63 3.37 11.24 -6.61
CA ASP A 63 2.93 9.88 -6.91
C ASP A 63 4.00 8.84 -6.55
N ALA A 64 5.05 9.28 -5.84
CA ALA A 64 6.10 8.38 -5.38
C ALA A 64 5.54 7.30 -4.45
N LEU A 65 6.02 6.08 -4.61
CA LEU A 65 5.60 4.95 -3.79
C LEU A 65 6.14 5.14 -2.35
N ALA A 66 5.22 5.21 -1.39
CA ALA A 66 5.52 5.22 0.04
C ALA A 66 4.53 4.30 0.77
N ALA A 67 4.91 3.80 1.92
CA ALA A 67 4.10 2.89 2.71
C ALA A 67 4.04 3.33 4.19
N ASN A 68 3.01 2.91 4.93
CA ASN A 68 2.87 3.24 6.34
C ASN A 68 4.08 2.80 7.19
N ILE A 69 4.74 1.69 6.80
CA ILE A 69 5.97 1.23 7.45
C ILE A 69 7.14 2.21 7.31
N ASP A 70 7.08 3.14 6.35
CA ASP A 70 8.11 4.14 6.08
C ASP A 70 8.02 5.36 7.03
N VAL A 71 6.91 5.51 7.75
CA VAL A 71 6.68 6.63 8.68
C VAL A 71 7.69 6.62 9.82
N VAL A 72 7.93 5.45 10.44
CA VAL A 72 8.85 5.33 11.57
C VAL A 72 10.27 5.74 11.19
N PRO A 73 10.92 5.16 10.16
CA PRO A 73 12.28 5.58 9.77
C PRO A 73 12.34 7.05 9.32
N THR A 74 11.27 7.59 8.73
CA THR A 74 11.19 9.00 8.36
C THR A 74 11.22 9.91 9.60
N ILE A 75 10.44 9.58 10.64
CA ILE A 75 10.43 10.36 11.89
C ILE A 75 11.77 10.24 12.62
N VAL A 76 12.34 9.02 12.68
CA VAL A 76 13.66 8.80 13.29
C VAL A 76 14.72 9.65 12.64
N GLU A 77 14.74 9.72 11.31
CA GLU A 77 15.68 10.56 10.55
C GLU A 77 15.40 12.05 10.73
N ALA A 78 14.13 12.46 10.66
CA ALA A 78 13.72 13.86 10.83
C ALA A 78 14.07 14.44 12.20
N CYS A 79 14.01 13.62 13.25
CA CYS A 79 14.32 14.03 14.62
C CYS A 79 15.78 13.75 15.02
N ALA A 80 16.62 13.26 14.11
CA ALA A 80 17.98 12.78 14.41
C ALA A 80 17.99 11.81 15.63
N ALA A 81 16.95 11.00 15.75
CA ALA A 81 16.76 10.06 16.85
C ALA A 81 17.59 8.78 16.64
N TYR A 82 17.72 7.98 17.71
CA TYR A 82 18.39 6.70 17.60
C TYR A 82 17.69 5.78 16.61
N LYS A 83 18.47 5.21 15.68
CA LYS A 83 17.97 4.17 14.77
C LYS A 83 17.57 2.92 15.58
N PRO A 84 16.51 2.22 15.17
CA PRO A 84 16.17 0.93 15.76
C PRO A 84 17.37 -0.02 15.73
N LYS A 85 17.57 -0.79 16.81
CA LYS A 85 18.65 -1.79 16.87
C LYS A 85 18.43 -2.95 15.89
N ASN A 86 17.17 -3.30 15.67
CA ASN A 86 16.79 -4.34 14.73
C ASN A 86 16.57 -3.73 13.35
N GLU A 87 16.86 -4.51 12.31
CA GLU A 87 16.50 -4.18 10.94
C GLU A 87 14.97 -4.01 10.82
N ILE A 88 14.55 -2.99 10.07
CA ILE A 88 13.14 -2.68 9.78
C ILE A 88 12.95 -2.58 8.27
N ASP A 89 11.77 -2.97 7.79
CA ASP A 89 11.42 -2.97 6.36
C ASP A 89 11.07 -1.58 5.82
N GLY A 90 10.89 -0.60 6.71
CA GLY A 90 10.57 0.78 6.35
C GLY A 90 11.78 1.51 5.77
N LEU A 91 11.52 2.34 4.76
CA LEU A 91 12.50 3.23 4.12
C LEU A 91 12.08 4.67 4.33
N SER A 92 12.99 5.54 4.77
CA SER A 92 12.66 6.95 4.98
C SER A 92 12.27 7.65 3.68
N PHE A 93 11.15 8.36 3.69
CA PHE A 93 10.75 9.28 2.63
C PHE A 93 11.01 10.75 3.00
N LEU A 94 11.89 11.02 3.96
CA LEU A 94 12.28 12.39 4.32
C LEU A 94 12.74 13.23 3.11
N PRO A 95 13.50 12.69 2.13
CA PRO A 95 13.85 13.42 0.92
C PRO A 95 12.64 13.93 0.15
N LEU A 96 11.56 13.12 0.01
CA LEU A 96 10.31 13.57 -0.62
C LEU A 96 9.66 14.74 0.13
N LEU A 97 9.67 14.71 1.46
CA LEU A 97 9.13 15.79 2.30
C LEU A 97 9.91 17.09 2.13
N LYS A 98 11.19 17.00 1.80
CA LYS A 98 12.08 18.15 1.48
C LYS A 98 11.98 18.61 0.02
N GLY A 99 11.15 17.96 -0.78
CA GLY A 99 10.91 18.32 -2.19
C GLY A 99 11.82 17.64 -3.20
N GLU A 100 12.58 16.62 -2.80
CA GLU A 100 13.31 15.78 -3.74
C GLU A 100 12.35 14.87 -4.52
N LYS A 101 12.70 14.52 -5.76
CA LYS A 101 11.84 13.74 -6.63
C LYS A 101 12.00 12.22 -6.45
N SER A 102 13.06 11.78 -5.80
CA SER A 102 13.36 10.36 -5.64
C SER A 102 12.63 9.77 -4.43
N THR A 103 12.14 8.55 -4.61
CA THR A 103 11.70 7.70 -3.50
C THR A 103 12.77 6.65 -3.23
N ALA A 104 12.97 6.32 -1.96
CA ALA A 104 13.82 5.19 -1.59
C ALA A 104 13.13 3.84 -1.89
N ARG A 105 11.80 3.86 -2.08
CA ARG A 105 11.00 2.65 -2.31
C ARG A 105 10.62 2.52 -3.79
N GLU A 106 11.28 1.62 -4.48
CA GLU A 106 10.97 1.26 -5.87
C GLU A 106 10.08 0.02 -5.97
N ILE A 107 10.14 -0.84 -4.95
CA ILE A 107 9.49 -2.15 -4.89
C ILE A 107 8.61 -2.21 -3.66
N PHE A 108 7.44 -2.81 -3.79
CA PHE A 108 6.57 -3.14 -2.66
C PHE A 108 5.99 -4.53 -2.80
N SER A 109 6.04 -5.30 -1.70
CA SER A 109 5.51 -6.66 -1.60
C SER A 109 4.25 -6.64 -0.77
N TYR A 110 3.17 -7.20 -1.34
CA TYR A 110 1.85 -7.20 -0.72
C TYR A 110 1.57 -8.56 -0.10
N TYR A 111 1.36 -8.57 1.20
CA TYR A 111 1.07 -9.78 1.96
C TYR A 111 -0.34 -9.76 2.52
N TYR A 112 -0.98 -10.91 2.56
CA TYR A 112 -2.14 -11.18 3.40
C TYR A 112 -1.81 -12.33 4.36
N GLY A 113 -1.68 -11.99 5.64
CA GLY A 113 -1.04 -12.90 6.58
C GLY A 113 0.42 -13.15 6.20
N ASP A 114 0.80 -14.39 6.06
CA ASP A 114 2.14 -14.85 5.65
C ASP A 114 2.26 -15.13 4.13
N ARG A 115 1.16 -14.95 3.39
CA ARG A 115 1.11 -15.22 1.95
C ARG A 115 1.44 -13.96 1.15
N LEU A 116 2.52 -14.02 0.36
CA LEU A 116 2.80 -13.02 -0.66
C LEU A 116 1.77 -13.16 -1.79
N GLU A 117 0.95 -12.15 -1.99
CA GLU A 117 -0.13 -12.14 -2.98
C GLU A 117 0.17 -11.29 -4.20
N ALA A 118 0.96 -10.22 -4.05
CA ALA A 118 1.36 -9.39 -5.16
C ALA A 118 2.72 -8.72 -4.92
N VAL A 119 3.36 -8.29 -6.01
CA VAL A 119 4.54 -7.42 -5.99
C VAL A 119 4.35 -6.26 -6.95
N ARG A 120 4.89 -5.10 -6.59
CA ARG A 120 4.88 -3.89 -7.40
C ARG A 120 6.29 -3.39 -7.63
N LYS A 121 6.58 -3.00 -8.88
CA LYS A 121 7.78 -2.26 -9.25
C LYS A 121 7.38 -1.12 -10.20
N GLY A 122 7.61 0.12 -9.77
CA GLY A 122 7.16 1.29 -10.50
C GLY A 122 5.63 1.27 -10.70
N LYS A 123 5.18 1.35 -11.96
CA LYS A 123 3.75 1.29 -12.32
C LYS A 123 3.17 -0.13 -12.40
N TRP A 124 4.02 -1.15 -12.50
CA TRP A 124 3.61 -2.52 -12.70
C TRP A 124 3.31 -3.23 -11.39
N LYS A 125 2.15 -3.86 -11.30
CA LYS A 125 1.75 -4.71 -10.18
C LYS A 125 1.34 -6.08 -10.69
N LEU A 126 2.05 -7.11 -10.21
CA LEU A 126 1.78 -8.50 -10.53
C LEU A 126 1.10 -9.16 -9.35
N HIS A 127 -0.12 -9.66 -9.54
CA HIS A 127 -0.77 -10.59 -8.62
C HIS A 127 -0.33 -12.02 -8.92
N LEU A 128 0.08 -12.70 -7.86
CA LEU A 128 0.29 -14.15 -7.88
C LEU A 128 -1.07 -14.86 -7.72
N PRO A 129 -1.22 -16.12 -8.14
CA PRO A 129 -2.49 -16.84 -7.96
C PRO A 129 -2.86 -16.96 -6.47
N HIS A 130 -4.04 -16.44 -6.09
CA HIS A 130 -4.54 -16.55 -4.71
C HIS A 130 -6.05 -16.40 -4.61
N ALA A 131 -6.60 -16.87 -3.49
CA ALA A 131 -7.98 -16.60 -3.09
C ALA A 131 -8.06 -15.29 -2.32
N TYR A 132 -9.09 -14.50 -2.57
CA TYR A 132 -9.30 -13.23 -1.88
C TYR A 132 -10.78 -13.00 -1.53
N ARG A 133 -11.02 -12.16 -0.55
CA ARG A 133 -12.34 -11.64 -0.20
C ARG A 133 -12.77 -10.62 -1.25
N SER A 134 -13.97 -10.76 -1.80
CA SER A 134 -14.53 -9.77 -2.73
C SER A 134 -15.74 -9.06 -2.13
N TYR A 135 -15.80 -7.75 -2.36
CA TYR A 135 -16.91 -6.89 -2.01
C TYR A 135 -17.90 -6.70 -3.17
N VAL A 136 -17.62 -7.29 -4.32
CA VAL A 136 -18.51 -7.27 -5.48
C VAL A 136 -19.67 -8.23 -5.24
N ASP A 137 -20.91 -7.78 -5.55
CA ASP A 137 -22.13 -8.56 -5.41
C ASP A 137 -22.40 -9.09 -3.99
N MET A 138 -22.09 -8.30 -2.96
CA MET A 138 -22.38 -8.66 -1.57
C MET A 138 -23.86 -8.91 -1.32
N ILE A 139 -24.19 -9.95 -0.56
CA ILE A 139 -25.56 -10.35 -0.21
C ILE A 139 -25.71 -10.48 1.32
N PRO A 140 -26.72 -9.85 1.93
CA PRO A 140 -27.51 -8.74 1.38
C PRO A 140 -26.64 -7.55 1.07
N ALA A 141 -27.15 -6.58 0.30
CA ALA A 141 -26.44 -5.33 0.08
C ALA A 141 -26.02 -4.69 1.42
N ALA A 142 -24.82 -4.12 1.44
CA ALA A 142 -24.28 -3.51 2.65
C ALA A 142 -25.23 -2.44 3.22
N ARG A 143 -25.48 -2.51 4.53
CA ARG A 143 -26.30 -1.55 5.29
C ARG A 143 -25.44 -0.85 6.32
N ASP A 144 -25.83 0.38 6.65
CA ASP A 144 -25.10 1.18 7.63
C ASP A 144 -25.03 0.47 8.99
N GLY A 145 -23.81 0.23 9.47
CA GLY A 145 -23.55 -0.42 10.75
C GLY A 145 -23.80 -1.93 10.81
N LEU A 146 -24.25 -2.55 9.71
CA LEU A 146 -24.47 -4.00 9.63
C LEU A 146 -23.66 -4.58 8.47
N PRO A 147 -22.79 -5.57 8.71
CA PRO A 147 -21.94 -6.11 7.66
C PRO A 147 -22.75 -6.94 6.66
N ALA A 148 -22.49 -6.73 5.37
CA ALA A 148 -22.88 -7.66 4.33
C ALA A 148 -21.91 -8.84 4.27
N THR A 149 -22.35 -9.94 3.71
CA THR A 149 -21.50 -11.12 3.46
C THR A 149 -20.67 -10.90 2.20
N THR A 150 -19.37 -11.04 2.33
CA THR A 150 -18.42 -11.00 1.21
C THR A 150 -18.33 -12.38 0.54
N HIS A 151 -17.87 -12.41 -0.69
CA HIS A 151 -17.63 -13.65 -1.42
C HIS A 151 -16.14 -13.98 -1.46
N GLN A 152 -15.83 -15.28 -1.52
CA GLN A 152 -14.47 -15.72 -1.86
C GLN A 152 -14.37 -15.83 -3.39
N ARG A 153 -13.34 -15.18 -3.94
CA ARG A 153 -13.00 -15.24 -5.36
C ARG A 153 -11.54 -15.68 -5.54
N GLN A 154 -11.21 -16.08 -6.74
CA GLN A 154 -9.85 -16.46 -7.13
C GLN A 154 -9.34 -15.45 -8.17
N ILE A 155 -8.05 -15.14 -8.09
CA ILE A 155 -7.32 -14.46 -9.14
C ILE A 155 -6.17 -15.37 -9.61
N GLY A 156 -5.95 -15.42 -10.92
CA GLY A 156 -4.79 -16.06 -11.52
C GLY A 156 -3.57 -15.14 -11.50
N LEU A 157 -2.50 -15.56 -12.16
CA LEU A 157 -1.35 -14.68 -12.43
C LEU A 157 -1.82 -13.54 -13.33
N SER A 158 -1.76 -12.30 -12.86
CA SER A 158 -2.33 -11.15 -13.54
C SER A 158 -1.46 -9.90 -13.35
N LEU A 159 -1.19 -9.17 -14.43
CA LEU A 159 -0.37 -7.97 -14.44
C LEU A 159 -1.23 -6.72 -14.70
N TYR A 160 -1.02 -5.68 -13.92
CA TYR A 160 -1.72 -4.40 -14.05
C TYR A 160 -0.75 -3.23 -14.19
N ASP A 161 -1.08 -2.28 -15.08
CA ASP A 161 -0.44 -0.98 -15.19
C ASP A 161 -1.21 0.03 -14.33
N LEU A 162 -0.73 0.32 -13.15
CA LEU A 162 -1.44 1.19 -12.19
C LEU A 162 -1.48 2.67 -12.59
N GLU A 163 -0.70 3.10 -13.56
CA GLU A 163 -0.81 4.46 -14.12
C GLU A 163 -1.98 4.55 -15.09
N ALA A 164 -2.17 3.55 -15.93
CA ALA A 164 -3.26 3.50 -16.91
C ALA A 164 -4.56 2.93 -16.30
N ASP A 165 -4.46 2.02 -15.33
CA ASP A 165 -5.57 1.27 -14.74
C ASP A 165 -5.40 1.14 -13.22
N GLN A 166 -5.70 2.21 -12.50
CA GLN A 166 -5.67 2.23 -11.02
C GLN A 166 -6.70 1.29 -10.39
N GLY A 167 -7.70 0.88 -11.16
CA GLY A 167 -8.78 -0.02 -10.73
C GLY A 167 -8.49 -1.50 -10.93
N GLU A 168 -7.31 -1.87 -11.45
CA GLU A 168 -6.90 -3.26 -11.67
C GLU A 168 -7.96 -4.09 -12.41
N LYS A 169 -8.49 -3.52 -13.53
CA LYS A 169 -9.59 -4.09 -14.32
C LYS A 169 -9.09 -4.87 -15.54
N ASN A 170 -7.95 -4.45 -16.11
CA ASN A 170 -7.42 -4.93 -17.36
C ASN A 170 -6.12 -5.69 -17.12
N ASP A 171 -6.18 -7.00 -17.15
CA ASP A 171 -4.98 -7.85 -17.10
C ASP A 171 -4.22 -7.72 -18.42
N VAL A 172 -3.00 -7.22 -18.35
CA VAL A 172 -2.09 -7.02 -19.50
C VAL A 172 -0.94 -8.02 -19.53
N SER A 173 -1.01 -9.09 -18.73
CA SER A 173 0.07 -10.10 -18.61
C SER A 173 0.46 -10.73 -19.94
N ALA A 174 -0.50 -10.99 -20.83
CA ALA A 174 -0.25 -11.55 -22.15
C ALA A 174 0.49 -10.59 -23.09
N ALA A 175 0.33 -9.27 -22.88
CA ALA A 175 1.00 -8.24 -23.68
C ALA A 175 2.41 -7.91 -23.19
N HIS A 176 2.75 -8.26 -21.94
CA HIS A 176 4.02 -7.92 -21.28
C HIS A 176 4.67 -9.13 -20.58
N PRO A 177 4.95 -10.24 -21.30
CA PRO A 177 5.51 -11.46 -20.70
C PRO A 177 6.88 -11.25 -20.06
N GLU A 178 7.68 -10.30 -20.55
CA GLU A 178 8.98 -9.94 -19.99
C GLU A 178 8.84 -9.29 -18.60
N VAL A 179 7.83 -8.40 -18.42
CA VAL A 179 7.53 -7.77 -17.14
C VAL A 179 7.01 -8.80 -16.14
N VAL A 180 6.13 -9.70 -16.60
CA VAL A 180 5.62 -10.81 -15.78
C VAL A 180 6.78 -11.65 -15.25
N LYS A 181 7.73 -12.04 -16.12
CA LYS A 181 8.90 -12.82 -15.72
C LYS A 181 9.76 -12.08 -14.68
N GLU A 182 10.07 -10.82 -14.94
CA GLU A 182 10.84 -9.98 -14.01
C GLU A 182 10.18 -9.92 -12.62
N LEU A 183 8.87 -9.66 -12.57
CA LEU A 183 8.15 -9.56 -11.30
C LEU A 183 7.94 -10.91 -10.61
N GLN A 184 7.88 -12.02 -11.34
CA GLN A 184 7.90 -13.35 -10.74
C GLN A 184 9.26 -13.66 -10.08
N GLU A 185 10.37 -13.30 -10.72
CA GLU A 185 11.70 -13.43 -10.14
C GLU A 185 11.85 -12.56 -8.88
N LEU A 186 11.33 -11.33 -8.93
CA LEU A 186 11.25 -10.43 -7.78
C LEU A 186 10.43 -11.04 -6.64
N ALA A 187 9.25 -11.56 -6.92
CA ALA A 187 8.39 -12.21 -5.92
C ALA A 187 9.09 -13.40 -5.25
N ALA A 188 9.82 -14.20 -6.03
CA ALA A 188 10.59 -15.32 -5.48
C ALA A 188 11.72 -14.85 -4.56
N ALA A 189 12.42 -13.77 -4.92
CA ALA A 189 13.47 -13.17 -4.10
C ALA A 189 12.92 -12.59 -2.79
N GLU A 190 11.79 -11.87 -2.85
CA GLU A 190 11.14 -11.30 -1.66
C GLU A 190 10.63 -12.37 -0.71
N ARG A 191 10.04 -13.45 -1.22
CA ARG A 191 9.63 -14.60 -0.41
C ARG A 191 10.82 -15.23 0.31
N LYS A 192 11.95 -15.40 -0.40
CA LYS A 192 13.18 -15.95 0.19
C LYS A 192 13.73 -15.07 1.31
N LYS A 193 13.67 -13.74 1.17
CA LYS A 193 14.06 -12.79 2.23
C LYS A 193 13.18 -12.97 3.48
N LEU A 194 11.86 -13.03 3.28
CA LEU A 194 10.92 -13.22 4.38
C LEU A 194 11.16 -14.53 5.11
N ASP A 195 11.37 -15.62 4.37
CA ASP A 195 11.63 -16.94 4.96
C ASP A 195 12.95 -16.96 5.74
N ALA A 196 13.98 -16.27 5.27
CA ALA A 196 15.27 -16.13 5.95
C ALA A 196 15.18 -15.24 7.21
N GLY A 197 14.26 -14.26 7.22
CA GLY A 197 14.06 -13.34 8.34
C GLY A 197 13.06 -13.83 9.41
N LYS A 198 12.41 -14.97 9.20
CA LYS A 198 11.48 -15.54 10.19
C LYS A 198 12.24 -15.85 11.48
N ARG A 199 11.80 -15.22 12.58
CA ARG A 199 12.31 -15.57 13.91
C ARG A 199 11.71 -16.92 14.33
N PRO A 200 12.49 -17.81 14.94
CA PRO A 200 11.91 -19.01 15.56
C PRO A 200 10.87 -18.58 16.60
N VAL A 201 9.71 -19.22 16.55
CA VAL A 201 8.61 -19.05 17.52
C VAL A 201 9.00 -19.71 18.83
#